data_637011ff588f04b2bbaa517adfbc78e6
#
_entry.id   637011ff588f04b2bbaa517adfbc78e6
#
_cell.length_a   1.000
_cell.length_b   1.000
_cell.length_c   1.000
_cell.angle_alpha   90.00
_cell.angle_beta   90.00
_cell.angle_gamma   90.00
#
_symmetry.space_group_name_H-M   'P 1'
#
loop_
_entity.id
_entity.type
_entity.pdbx_description
1 polymer ?
#
loop_
_entity_poly.entity_id
_entity_poly.type
_entity_poly.pdbx_seq_one_letter_code
_entity_poly.pdbx_strand_id
1 'polypeptide(L)'
;MRIRKAVITTAGGNQRALPLQTLVHNGAEKSVLSILVEQALTANIGEICVVVWPGDETRYAQAVGNLAGAVRFIPQQQPRGYGHAIYCAREFVADEPFLHMVGDHLYVSATKPGVQRLVELAELESCSASGVQPTNERLLSRFGAVAGRRISGRPGVYRVETVLEKPTPTEAEQHLMVPGIRAGHYLCFFGIHVLTPTVMELLGRKLASEPSGAITLSAALAELARQEQYLALEDTGHRYDLGARYGLLTAQLALALNSRDRDEVLTHLLELLAEREMTTPSAGGER
;
A
#
# COMPACT_ATOMS: atom_id res chain seq x y z
N MET A 1 19.27 -0.85 -10.98
CA MET A 1 19.22 -1.94 -9.99
C MET A 1 18.15 -2.95 -10.40
N ARG A 2 18.12 -4.16 -9.80
CA ARG A 2 17.08 -5.15 -10.09
C ARG A 2 16.37 -5.53 -8.80
N ILE A 3 15.04 -5.58 -8.84
CA ILE A 3 14.21 -5.90 -7.67
C ILE A 3 13.79 -7.37 -7.75
N ARG A 4 14.21 -8.20 -6.81
CA ARG A 4 13.92 -9.64 -6.78
C ARG A 4 13.13 -10.06 -5.56
N LYS A 5 13.15 -9.23 -4.51
CA LYS A 5 12.59 -9.52 -3.19
C LYS A 5 11.41 -8.62 -2.88
N ALA A 6 10.41 -9.17 -2.21
CA ALA A 6 9.28 -8.40 -1.67
C ALA A 6 9.10 -8.68 -0.18
N VAL A 7 8.71 -7.66 0.55
CA VAL A 7 8.33 -7.71 1.97
C VAL A 7 6.90 -7.20 2.10
N ILE A 8 5.99 -8.07 2.54
CA ILE A 8 4.60 -7.70 2.83
C ILE A 8 4.43 -7.66 4.35
N THR A 9 3.99 -6.54 4.90
CA THR A 9 3.82 -6.41 6.37
C THR A 9 2.37 -6.58 6.76
N THR A 10 2.11 -7.51 7.68
CA THR A 10 0.76 -7.90 8.13
C THR A 10 0.64 -8.03 9.65
N ALA A 11 1.71 -7.71 10.39
CA ALA A 11 1.81 -7.91 11.83
C ALA A 11 1.05 -6.89 12.71
N GLY A 12 0.21 -6.02 12.12
CA GLY A 12 -0.60 -5.05 12.88
C GLY A 12 -1.66 -5.74 13.74
N GLY A 13 -1.58 -5.62 15.08
CA GLY A 13 -2.43 -6.36 16.00
C GLY A 13 -3.95 -6.28 15.72
N ASN A 14 -4.44 -5.09 15.33
CA ASN A 14 -5.87 -4.88 15.04
C ASN A 14 -6.24 -5.20 13.57
N GLN A 15 -5.29 -5.38 12.68
CA GLN A 15 -5.51 -5.53 11.24
C GLN A 15 -5.06 -6.89 10.70
N ARG A 16 -4.42 -7.73 11.52
CA ARG A 16 -3.86 -9.03 11.14
C ARG A 16 -4.87 -10.03 10.54
N ALA A 17 -6.17 -9.81 10.72
CA ALA A 17 -7.20 -10.64 10.09
C ALA A 17 -7.57 -10.19 8.67
N LEU A 18 -7.22 -8.96 8.26
CA LEU A 18 -7.60 -8.40 6.96
C LEU A 18 -6.94 -9.12 5.78
N PRO A 19 -5.61 -9.45 5.82
CA PRO A 19 -4.98 -10.21 4.74
C PRO A 19 -5.54 -11.62 4.54
N LEU A 20 -6.24 -12.15 5.54
CA LEU A 20 -6.85 -13.48 5.53
C LEU A 20 -8.30 -13.48 4.98
N GLN A 21 -8.88 -12.29 4.74
CA GLN A 21 -10.23 -12.19 4.18
C GLN A 21 -10.23 -12.70 2.74
N THR A 22 -11.30 -13.42 2.40
CA THR A 22 -11.51 -13.98 1.06
C THR A 22 -12.34 -13.01 0.22
N LEU A 23 -11.89 -12.77 -1.00
CA LEU A 23 -12.56 -11.95 -2.02
C LEU A 23 -12.63 -12.74 -3.31
N VAL A 24 -13.59 -12.41 -4.17
CA VAL A 24 -13.65 -12.93 -5.53
C VAL A 24 -12.80 -12.04 -6.44
N HIS A 25 -11.83 -12.65 -7.11
CA HIS A 25 -10.94 -11.98 -8.06
C HIS A 25 -10.80 -12.84 -9.32
N ASN A 26 -11.23 -12.32 -10.47
CA ASN A 26 -11.27 -13.03 -11.76
C ASN A 26 -12.02 -14.37 -11.68
N GLY A 27 -13.19 -14.39 -11.01
CA GLY A 27 -14.05 -15.56 -10.87
C GLY A 27 -13.51 -16.67 -9.96
N ALA A 28 -12.50 -16.35 -9.12
CA ALA A 28 -11.97 -17.28 -8.13
C ALA A 28 -11.92 -16.65 -6.74
N GLU A 29 -12.23 -17.44 -5.72
CA GLU A 29 -12.04 -17.03 -4.34
C GLU A 29 -10.55 -17.03 -3.98
N LYS A 30 -10.06 -15.88 -3.48
CA LYS A 30 -8.68 -15.69 -3.09
C LYS A 30 -8.59 -14.88 -1.81
N SER A 31 -7.63 -15.20 -0.94
CA SER A 31 -7.33 -14.32 0.18
C SER A 31 -6.73 -13.00 -0.33
N VAL A 32 -6.92 -11.92 0.43
CA VAL A 32 -6.25 -10.64 0.17
C VAL A 32 -4.73 -10.84 0.05
N LEU A 33 -4.14 -11.65 0.93
CA LEU A 33 -2.72 -11.96 0.90
C LEU A 33 -2.32 -12.65 -0.40
N SER A 34 -3.09 -13.62 -0.87
CA SER A 34 -2.84 -14.30 -2.14
C SER A 34 -2.83 -13.32 -3.32
N ILE A 35 -3.78 -12.37 -3.33
CA ILE A 35 -3.83 -11.31 -4.36
C ILE A 35 -2.57 -10.42 -4.31
N LEU A 36 -2.11 -10.04 -3.12
CA LEU A 36 -0.88 -9.22 -2.96
C LEU A 36 0.38 -10.00 -3.40
N VAL A 37 0.47 -11.28 -3.08
CA VAL A 37 1.56 -12.15 -3.54
C VAL A 37 1.55 -12.25 -5.07
N GLU A 38 0.38 -12.46 -5.70
CA GLU A 38 0.24 -12.49 -7.15
C GLU A 38 0.68 -11.16 -7.79
N GLN A 39 0.36 -10.02 -7.17
CA GLN A 39 0.81 -8.70 -7.67
C GLN A 39 2.34 -8.57 -7.64
N ALA A 40 3.01 -9.06 -6.59
CA ALA A 40 4.46 -9.08 -6.53
C ALA A 40 5.06 -10.00 -7.61
N LEU A 41 4.50 -11.20 -7.79
CA LEU A 41 4.93 -12.14 -8.84
C LEU A 41 4.74 -11.54 -10.25
N THR A 42 3.65 -10.83 -10.50
CA THR A 42 3.40 -10.13 -11.78
C THR A 42 4.44 -9.05 -12.06
N ALA A 43 5.05 -8.47 -11.03
CA ALA A 43 6.17 -7.53 -11.16
C ALA A 43 7.54 -8.24 -11.30
N ASN A 44 7.58 -9.55 -11.60
CA ASN A 44 8.78 -10.39 -11.72
C ASN A 44 9.59 -10.53 -10.42
N ILE A 45 8.94 -10.44 -9.28
CA ILE A 45 9.56 -10.63 -7.96
C ILE A 45 9.30 -12.06 -7.50
N GLY A 46 10.37 -12.87 -7.40
CA GLY A 46 10.25 -14.31 -7.10
C GLY A 46 10.48 -14.70 -5.65
N GLU A 47 11.07 -13.83 -4.83
CA GLU A 47 11.33 -14.07 -3.42
C GLU A 47 10.44 -13.17 -2.56
N ILE A 48 9.53 -13.76 -1.79
CA ILE A 48 8.53 -13.00 -1.03
C ILE A 48 8.63 -13.37 0.46
N CYS A 49 8.67 -12.35 1.31
CA CYS A 49 8.59 -12.47 2.75
C CYS A 49 7.32 -11.79 3.25
N VAL A 50 6.60 -12.44 4.14
CA VAL A 50 5.44 -11.88 4.84
C VAL A 50 5.78 -11.77 6.33
N VAL A 51 5.74 -10.54 6.85
CA VAL A 51 5.97 -10.29 8.27
C VAL A 51 4.63 -10.39 8.99
N VAL A 52 4.52 -11.36 9.89
CA VAL A 52 3.26 -11.74 10.55
C VAL A 52 3.30 -11.49 12.05
N TRP A 53 2.15 -11.52 12.69
CA TRP A 53 2.05 -11.61 14.13
C TRP A 53 2.53 -13.00 14.61
N PRO A 54 3.29 -13.10 15.72
CA PRO A 54 3.78 -14.38 16.23
C PRO A 54 2.65 -15.40 16.44
N GLY A 55 2.81 -16.59 15.86
CA GLY A 55 1.83 -17.68 15.93
C GLY A 55 0.78 -17.70 14.80
N ASP A 56 0.78 -16.69 13.91
CA ASP A 56 -0.13 -16.65 12.76
C ASP A 56 0.48 -17.30 11.50
N GLU A 57 1.73 -17.77 11.51
CA GLU A 57 2.47 -18.26 10.35
C GLU A 57 1.71 -19.34 9.57
N THR A 58 1.17 -20.32 10.28
CA THR A 58 0.41 -21.43 9.67
C THR A 58 -0.88 -20.94 9.00
N ARG A 59 -1.61 -20.02 9.66
CA ARG A 59 -2.84 -19.44 9.08
C ARG A 59 -2.57 -18.66 7.81
N TYR A 60 -1.46 -17.91 7.79
CA TYR A 60 -1.05 -17.15 6.63
C TYR A 60 -0.57 -18.05 5.49
N ALA A 61 0.17 -19.13 5.79
CA ALA A 61 0.56 -20.13 4.80
C ALA A 61 -0.68 -20.80 4.15
N GLN A 62 -1.70 -21.14 4.95
CA GLN A 62 -2.96 -21.67 4.43
C GLN A 62 -3.69 -20.65 3.54
N ALA A 63 -3.73 -19.37 3.95
CA ALA A 63 -4.40 -18.32 3.18
C ALA A 63 -3.74 -18.03 1.82
N VAL A 64 -2.43 -18.20 1.71
CA VAL A 64 -1.68 -18.08 0.44
C VAL A 64 -1.90 -19.32 -0.46
N GLY A 65 -2.22 -20.45 0.13
CA GLY A 65 -2.54 -21.69 -0.60
C GLY A 65 -1.34 -22.23 -1.38
N ASN A 66 -1.54 -22.52 -2.66
CA ASN A 66 -0.49 -23.10 -3.54
C ASN A 66 0.73 -22.20 -3.75
N LEU A 67 0.66 -20.91 -3.44
CA LEU A 67 1.80 -19.99 -3.52
C LEU A 67 2.67 -20.01 -2.24
N ALA A 68 2.28 -20.75 -1.20
CA ALA A 68 2.99 -20.76 0.08
C ALA A 68 4.45 -21.19 -0.03
N GLY A 69 4.80 -22.04 -1.00
CA GLY A 69 6.18 -22.46 -1.26
C GLY A 69 7.13 -21.35 -1.73
N ALA A 70 6.58 -20.27 -2.27
CA ALA A 70 7.34 -19.08 -2.68
C ALA A 70 7.41 -17.98 -1.60
N VAL A 71 6.79 -18.22 -0.43
CA VAL A 71 6.64 -17.21 0.63
C VAL A 71 7.32 -17.65 1.91
N ARG A 72 8.18 -16.79 2.45
CA ARG A 72 8.79 -16.96 3.78
C ARG A 72 7.99 -16.12 4.81
N PHE A 73 7.58 -16.74 5.91
CA PHE A 73 6.90 -16.05 7.01
C PHE A 73 7.89 -15.72 8.13
N ILE A 74 7.90 -14.46 8.56
CA ILE A 74 8.80 -13.97 9.62
C ILE A 74 7.94 -13.32 10.71
N PRO A 75 7.98 -13.82 11.96
CA PRO A 75 7.21 -13.22 13.04
C PRO A 75 7.83 -11.91 13.54
N GLN A 76 7.01 -10.88 13.73
CA GLN A 76 7.37 -9.67 14.46
C GLN A 76 7.22 -9.93 15.97
N GLN A 77 8.26 -10.38 16.63
CA GLN A 77 8.21 -10.78 18.04
C GLN A 77 7.81 -9.65 19.00
N GLN A 78 8.14 -8.41 18.67
CA GLN A 78 7.79 -7.24 19.47
C GLN A 78 7.07 -6.21 18.59
N PRO A 79 5.86 -5.74 18.96
CA PRO A 79 5.09 -4.80 18.13
C PRO A 79 5.58 -3.36 18.30
N ARG A 80 6.78 -3.06 17.82
CA ARG A 80 7.42 -1.74 17.89
C ARG A 80 7.11 -0.84 16.69
N GLY A 81 5.92 -0.98 16.10
CA GLY A 81 5.46 -0.16 15.00
C GLY A 81 5.79 -0.70 13.61
N TYR A 82 5.35 0.03 12.61
CA TYR A 82 5.39 -0.33 11.20
C TYR A 82 6.83 -0.42 10.64
N GLY A 83 7.70 0.54 10.98
CA GLY A 83 9.12 0.48 10.57
C GLY A 83 9.84 -0.73 11.17
N HIS A 84 9.50 -1.13 12.41
CA HIS A 84 10.05 -2.34 13.00
C HIS A 84 9.57 -3.61 12.27
N ALA A 85 8.31 -3.66 11.82
CA ALA A 85 7.81 -4.79 11.02
C ALA A 85 8.67 -4.97 9.75
N ILE A 86 8.97 -3.89 9.03
CA ILE A 86 9.86 -3.93 7.87
C ILE A 86 11.26 -4.41 8.26
N TYR A 87 11.82 -3.89 9.36
CA TYR A 87 13.15 -4.25 9.84
C TYR A 87 13.29 -5.72 10.23
N CYS A 88 12.20 -6.40 10.65
CA CYS A 88 12.22 -7.85 10.91
C CYS A 88 12.63 -8.66 9.68
N ALA A 89 12.44 -8.12 8.47
CA ALA A 89 12.84 -8.78 7.23
C ALA A 89 14.30 -8.51 6.81
N ARG A 90 15.14 -7.84 7.63
CA ARG A 90 16.49 -7.42 7.24
C ARG A 90 17.39 -8.57 6.79
N GLU A 91 17.31 -9.73 7.46
CA GLU A 91 18.12 -10.90 7.09
C GLU A 91 17.66 -11.54 5.77
N PHE A 92 16.35 -11.47 5.48
CA PHE A 92 15.80 -11.90 4.20
C PHE A 92 16.21 -10.95 3.06
N VAL A 93 16.12 -9.65 3.29
CA VAL A 93 16.47 -8.62 2.31
C VAL A 93 17.98 -8.60 2.07
N ALA A 94 18.78 -8.71 3.13
CA ALA A 94 20.23 -8.51 3.12
C ALA A 94 20.60 -7.13 2.50
N ASP A 95 21.55 -7.10 1.58
CA ASP A 95 22.02 -5.87 0.92
C ASP A 95 21.35 -5.67 -0.46
N GLU A 96 20.13 -6.19 -0.65
CA GLU A 96 19.39 -6.05 -1.90
C GLU A 96 18.24 -5.05 -1.81
N PRO A 97 17.95 -4.30 -2.89
CA PRO A 97 16.72 -3.51 -2.96
C PRO A 97 15.49 -4.42 -2.99
N PHE A 98 14.40 -3.96 -2.41
CA PHE A 98 13.19 -4.76 -2.26
C PHE A 98 11.92 -3.95 -2.47
N LEU A 99 10.87 -4.63 -2.94
CA LEU A 99 9.51 -4.11 -2.92
C LEU A 99 8.94 -4.28 -1.51
N HIS A 100 8.30 -3.24 -0.99
CA HIS A 100 7.51 -3.31 0.23
C HIS A 100 6.04 -3.01 -0.07
N MET A 101 5.14 -3.81 0.51
CA MET A 101 3.68 -3.63 0.41
C MET A 101 3.04 -3.76 1.80
N VAL A 102 2.03 -2.95 2.08
CA VAL A 102 1.20 -3.13 3.28
C VAL A 102 0.13 -4.19 3.02
N GLY A 103 -0.12 -5.06 3.99
CA GLY A 103 -0.98 -6.23 3.82
C GLY A 103 -2.47 -5.97 4.04
N ASP A 104 -2.85 -4.78 4.48
CA ASP A 104 -4.23 -4.37 4.76
C ASP A 104 -4.83 -3.47 3.67
N HIS A 105 -4.16 -3.37 2.53
CA HIS A 105 -4.61 -2.62 1.37
C HIS A 105 -4.68 -3.50 0.12
N LEU A 106 -5.59 -3.15 -0.78
CA LEU A 106 -5.62 -3.68 -2.14
C LEU A 106 -5.40 -2.56 -3.16
N TYR A 107 -4.74 -2.92 -4.24
CA TYR A 107 -4.37 -2.00 -5.31
C TYR A 107 -5.05 -2.46 -6.60
N VAL A 108 -5.95 -1.63 -7.14
CA VAL A 108 -6.72 -1.96 -8.33
C VAL A 108 -6.45 -0.91 -9.40
N SER A 109 -6.07 -1.36 -10.58
CA SER A 109 -5.82 -0.49 -11.74
C SER A 109 -6.48 -1.10 -12.99
N ALA A 110 -7.12 -0.26 -13.78
CA ALA A 110 -7.70 -0.66 -15.07
C ALA A 110 -6.62 -0.82 -16.18
N THR A 111 -5.40 -0.41 -15.90
CA THR A 111 -4.26 -0.51 -16.82
C THR A 111 -3.14 -1.33 -16.16
N LYS A 112 -1.89 -0.96 -16.39
CA LYS A 112 -0.72 -1.61 -15.78
C LYS A 112 -0.76 -1.48 -14.25
N PRO A 113 -0.55 -2.57 -13.48
CA PRO A 113 -0.54 -2.54 -12.02
C PRO A 113 0.46 -1.53 -11.45
N GLY A 114 0.04 -0.79 -10.40
CA GLY A 114 0.88 0.22 -9.74
C GLY A 114 2.19 -0.36 -9.21
N VAL A 115 2.16 -1.57 -8.66
CA VAL A 115 3.36 -2.32 -8.22
C VAL A 115 4.38 -2.46 -9.34
N GLN A 116 3.93 -2.89 -10.53
CA GLN A 116 4.81 -3.09 -11.68
C GLN A 116 5.39 -1.77 -12.19
N ARG A 117 4.56 -0.72 -12.26
CA ARG A 117 5.02 0.63 -12.66
C ARG A 117 6.08 1.18 -11.72
N LEU A 118 5.88 0.99 -10.42
CA LEU A 118 6.82 1.46 -9.40
C LEU A 118 8.15 0.71 -9.46
N VAL A 119 8.11 -0.61 -9.61
CA VAL A 119 9.31 -1.45 -9.76
C VAL A 119 10.11 -1.02 -10.99
N GLU A 120 9.46 -0.84 -12.14
CA GLU A 120 10.13 -0.40 -13.38
C GLU A 120 10.77 0.98 -13.22
N LEU A 121 10.07 1.94 -12.56
CA LEU A 121 10.65 3.26 -12.29
C LEU A 121 11.91 3.13 -11.43
N ALA A 122 11.83 2.38 -10.33
CA ALA A 122 12.95 2.21 -9.42
C ALA A 122 14.13 1.49 -10.05
N GLU A 123 13.88 0.45 -10.87
CA GLU A 123 14.93 -0.24 -11.63
C GLU A 123 15.61 0.67 -12.65
N LEU A 124 14.82 1.46 -13.39
CA LEU A 124 15.32 2.42 -14.39
C LEU A 124 16.19 3.49 -13.74
N GLU A 125 15.73 4.08 -12.65
CA GLU A 125 16.42 5.18 -11.97
C GLU A 125 17.48 4.70 -10.96
N SER A 126 17.51 3.41 -10.67
CA SER A 126 18.40 2.80 -9.68
C SER A 126 18.35 3.47 -8.31
N CYS A 127 17.14 3.83 -7.84
CA CYS A 127 16.92 4.52 -6.57
C CYS A 127 15.64 4.04 -5.88
N SER A 128 15.48 4.41 -4.62
CA SER A 128 14.22 4.21 -3.89
C SER A 128 13.08 4.98 -4.54
N ALA A 129 11.89 4.36 -4.58
CA ALA A 129 10.68 4.98 -5.10
C ALA A 129 9.44 4.56 -4.27
N SER A 130 8.50 5.48 -4.11
CA SER A 130 7.23 5.20 -3.42
C SER A 130 6.03 5.58 -4.27
N GLY A 131 5.02 4.72 -4.27
CA GLY A 131 3.71 5.06 -4.82
C GLY A 131 3.04 6.12 -3.96
N VAL A 132 2.48 7.15 -4.60
CA VAL A 132 1.74 8.23 -3.94
C VAL A 132 0.43 8.52 -4.67
N GLN A 133 -0.50 9.14 -3.96
CA GLN A 133 -1.79 9.58 -4.52
C GLN A 133 -2.19 10.94 -3.95
N PRO A 134 -2.67 11.89 -4.77
CA PRO A 134 -3.30 13.09 -4.27
C PRO A 134 -4.47 12.75 -3.36
N THR A 135 -4.38 13.10 -2.09
CA THR A 135 -5.34 12.74 -1.05
C THR A 135 -5.86 14.00 -0.38
N ASN A 136 -7.18 14.06 -0.14
CA ASN A 136 -7.80 15.20 0.53
C ASN A 136 -7.27 15.35 1.98
N GLU A 137 -7.08 16.57 2.43
CA GLU A 137 -6.55 16.93 3.76
C GLU A 137 -7.24 16.25 4.93
N ARG A 138 -8.55 15.96 4.80
CA ARG A 138 -9.34 15.26 5.85
C ARG A 138 -8.83 13.87 6.17
N LEU A 139 -8.02 13.28 5.29
CA LEU A 139 -7.47 11.94 5.42
C LEU A 139 -5.99 11.94 5.82
N LEU A 140 -5.35 13.08 5.98
CA LEU A 140 -3.92 13.20 6.31
C LEU A 140 -3.53 12.45 7.59
N SER A 141 -4.41 12.41 8.59
CA SER A 141 -4.18 11.67 9.84
C SER A 141 -4.04 10.15 9.68
N ARG A 142 -4.29 9.63 8.49
CA ARG A 142 -4.19 8.19 8.20
C ARG A 142 -2.88 7.81 7.51
N PHE A 143 -2.21 8.75 6.84
CA PHE A 143 -1.12 8.44 5.91
C PHE A 143 0.11 9.30 6.16
N GLY A 144 1.29 8.74 5.89
CA GLY A 144 2.46 9.53 5.63
C GLY A 144 2.30 10.29 4.30
N ALA A 145 2.85 11.48 4.23
CA ALA A 145 2.73 12.35 3.07
C ALA A 145 4.10 12.92 2.65
N VAL A 146 4.20 13.26 1.37
CA VAL A 146 5.46 13.74 0.77
C VAL A 146 5.26 15.03 -0.01
N ALA A 147 6.33 15.81 -0.10
CA ALA A 147 6.44 16.89 -1.08
C ALA A 147 7.79 16.80 -1.80
N GLY A 148 7.83 17.41 -2.98
CA GLY A 148 9.02 17.44 -3.79
C GLY A 148 8.78 18.11 -5.14
N ARG A 149 9.77 18.04 -6.03
CA ARG A 149 9.71 18.67 -7.34
C ARG A 149 9.33 17.67 -8.41
N ARG A 150 8.45 18.07 -9.31
CA ARG A 150 8.15 17.30 -10.53
C ARG A 150 9.42 17.12 -11.37
N ILE A 151 9.61 15.92 -11.88
CA ILE A 151 10.69 15.66 -12.83
C ILE A 151 10.22 16.07 -14.23
N SER A 152 10.99 16.95 -14.87
CA SER A 152 10.69 17.42 -16.22
C SER A 152 10.62 16.25 -17.21
N GLY A 153 9.62 16.26 -18.09
CA GLY A 153 9.42 15.19 -19.07
C GLY A 153 8.86 13.87 -18.53
N ARG A 154 8.57 13.78 -17.21
CA ARG A 154 8.03 12.57 -16.57
C ARG A 154 6.75 12.88 -15.78
N PRO A 155 5.58 12.85 -16.40
CA PRO A 155 4.31 13.10 -15.72
C PRO A 155 4.11 12.15 -14.51
N GLY A 156 3.68 12.70 -13.38
CA GLY A 156 3.41 11.93 -12.17
C GLY A 156 4.64 11.43 -11.42
N VAL A 157 5.86 11.86 -11.81
CA VAL A 157 7.09 11.50 -11.08
C VAL A 157 7.65 12.74 -10.39
N TYR A 158 7.96 12.57 -9.11
CA TYR A 158 8.49 13.65 -8.25
C TYR A 158 9.78 13.20 -7.58
N ARG A 159 10.74 14.11 -7.45
CA ARG A 159 11.87 13.93 -6.55
C ARG A 159 11.44 14.35 -5.15
N VAL A 160 11.45 13.42 -4.22
CA VAL A 160 11.01 13.66 -2.83
C VAL A 160 12.05 14.50 -2.09
N GLU A 161 11.59 15.55 -1.41
CA GLU A 161 12.41 16.45 -0.60
C GLU A 161 11.94 16.46 0.87
N THR A 162 10.66 16.24 1.11
CA THR A 162 10.04 16.26 2.45
C THR A 162 9.14 15.06 2.65
N VAL A 163 9.22 14.46 3.83
CA VAL A 163 8.33 13.37 4.26
C VAL A 163 7.84 13.67 5.67
N LEU A 164 6.53 13.63 5.88
CA LEU A 164 5.89 13.78 7.19
C LEU A 164 4.96 12.60 7.46
N GLU A 165 4.98 12.12 8.70
CA GLU A 165 4.05 11.06 9.15
C GLU A 165 2.78 11.69 9.70
N LYS A 166 1.64 11.38 9.09
CA LYS A 166 0.30 11.81 9.54
C LYS A 166 0.23 13.30 9.90
N PRO A 167 0.63 14.19 8.98
CA PRO A 167 0.69 15.61 9.25
C PRO A 167 -0.68 16.19 9.54
N THR A 168 -0.71 17.24 10.35
CA THR A 168 -1.89 18.10 10.46
C THR A 168 -2.10 18.88 9.16
N PRO A 169 -3.32 19.38 8.87
CA PRO A 169 -3.55 20.24 7.71
C PRO A 169 -2.62 21.46 7.66
N THR A 170 -2.34 22.09 8.81
CA THR A 170 -1.42 23.23 8.91
C THR A 170 0.01 22.86 8.53
N GLU A 171 0.54 21.73 9.05
CA GLU A 171 1.87 21.26 8.69
C GLU A 171 1.95 20.89 7.20
N ALA A 172 0.89 20.30 6.66
CA ALA A 172 0.83 19.95 5.24
C ALA A 172 0.82 21.20 4.35
N GLU A 173 0.06 22.24 4.72
CA GLU A 173 0.05 23.51 4.01
C GLU A 173 1.42 24.21 4.03
N GLN A 174 2.13 24.14 5.15
CA GLN A 174 3.45 24.76 5.28
C GLN A 174 4.57 24.01 4.57
N HIS A 175 4.51 22.66 4.51
CA HIS A 175 5.66 21.84 4.13
C HIS A 175 5.43 20.87 2.98
N LEU A 176 4.17 20.61 2.59
CA LEU A 176 3.83 19.57 1.62
C LEU A 176 3.12 20.07 0.36
N MET A 177 3.14 21.37 0.12
CA MET A 177 2.60 21.95 -1.11
C MET A 177 3.42 21.52 -2.33
N VAL A 178 2.75 20.95 -3.33
CA VAL A 178 3.37 20.55 -4.60
C VAL A 178 2.67 21.28 -5.75
N PRO A 179 3.39 22.07 -6.56
CA PRO A 179 2.81 22.81 -7.68
C PRO A 179 2.05 21.88 -8.66
N GLY A 180 0.82 22.24 -8.98
CA GLY A 180 -0.06 21.47 -9.89
C GLY A 180 -0.88 20.38 -9.22
N ILE A 181 -0.78 20.20 -7.92
CA ILE A 181 -1.74 19.43 -7.13
C ILE A 181 -2.87 20.36 -6.70
N ARG A 182 -4.12 19.86 -6.73
CA ARG A 182 -5.32 20.61 -6.33
C ARG A 182 -5.17 21.10 -4.89
N ALA A 183 -5.62 22.34 -4.61
CA ALA A 183 -5.66 22.89 -3.25
C ALA A 183 -6.41 21.97 -2.29
N GLY A 184 -5.91 21.82 -1.05
CA GLY A 184 -6.44 20.90 -0.04
C GLY A 184 -6.19 19.42 -0.35
N HIS A 185 -5.30 19.10 -1.30
CA HIS A 185 -4.83 17.75 -1.60
C HIS A 185 -3.30 17.69 -1.51
N TYR A 186 -2.80 16.57 -0.99
CA TYR A 186 -1.38 16.34 -0.75
C TYR A 186 -1.00 14.94 -1.24
N LEU A 187 0.24 14.76 -1.65
CA LEU A 187 0.74 13.47 -2.08
C LEU A 187 0.93 12.55 -0.86
N CYS A 188 0.00 11.63 -0.64
CA CYS A 188 0.08 10.66 0.44
C CYS A 188 0.60 9.31 -0.08
N PHE A 189 1.34 8.60 0.77
CA PHE A 189 1.82 7.28 0.44
C PHE A 189 0.69 6.32 0.09
N PHE A 190 0.92 5.57 -0.97
CA PHE A 190 -0.03 4.60 -1.50
C PHE A 190 0.06 3.23 -0.79
N GLY A 191 1.13 3.01 -0.01
CA GLY A 191 1.40 1.76 0.70
C GLY A 191 2.23 0.75 -0.12
N ILE A 192 2.84 1.22 -1.20
CA ILE A 192 3.79 0.46 -2.02
C ILE A 192 5.08 1.26 -2.12
N HIS A 193 6.21 0.61 -1.84
CA HIS A 193 7.53 1.22 -1.87
C HIS A 193 8.54 0.26 -2.50
N VAL A 194 9.44 0.76 -3.31
CA VAL A 194 10.71 0.10 -3.62
C VAL A 194 11.79 0.81 -2.83
N LEU A 195 12.52 0.06 -2.02
CA LEU A 195 13.45 0.59 -1.04
C LEU A 195 14.85 0.01 -1.28
N THR A 196 15.86 0.86 -1.19
CA THR A 196 17.27 0.44 -1.17
C THR A 196 17.65 -0.11 0.21
N PRO A 197 18.76 -0.85 0.33
CA PRO A 197 19.26 -1.35 1.61
C PRO A 197 19.48 -0.25 2.66
N THR A 198 19.75 0.97 2.25
CA THR A 198 19.91 2.15 3.12
C THR A 198 18.75 2.31 4.12
N VAL A 199 17.51 1.96 3.69
CA VAL A 199 16.35 2.03 4.60
C VAL A 199 16.49 1.07 5.78
N MET A 200 17.05 -0.13 5.59
CA MET A 200 17.28 -1.09 6.68
C MET A 200 18.31 -0.56 7.69
N GLU A 201 19.36 0.12 7.23
CA GLU A 201 20.33 0.77 8.09
C GLU A 201 19.70 1.91 8.89
N LEU A 202 18.88 2.74 8.23
CA LEU A 202 18.17 3.85 8.86
C LEU A 202 17.20 3.37 9.94
N LEU A 203 16.44 2.31 9.65
CA LEU A 203 15.52 1.68 10.61
C LEU A 203 16.29 1.08 11.78
N GLY A 204 17.43 0.40 11.53
CA GLY A 204 18.30 -0.15 12.57
C GLY A 204 18.85 0.91 13.51
N ARG A 205 19.33 2.04 12.98
CA ARG A 205 19.79 3.19 13.79
C ARG A 205 18.68 3.76 14.66
N LYS A 206 17.48 3.93 14.11
CA LYS A 206 16.32 4.41 14.89
C LYS A 206 15.92 3.43 16.00
N LEU A 207 15.93 2.14 15.72
CA LEU A 207 15.64 1.11 16.72
C LEU A 207 16.66 1.10 17.87
N ALA A 208 17.92 1.38 17.59
CA ALA A 208 18.98 1.49 18.59
C ALA A 208 18.86 2.77 19.42
N SER A 209 18.49 3.89 18.80
CA SER A 209 18.35 5.18 19.50
C SER A 209 17.04 5.32 20.29
N GLU A 210 16.01 4.56 19.94
CA GLU A 210 14.68 4.61 20.57
C GLU A 210 14.28 3.23 21.12
N PRO A 211 14.83 2.78 22.26
CA PRO A 211 14.64 1.38 22.73
C PRO A 211 13.19 0.98 23.01
N SER A 212 12.31 1.93 23.33
CA SER A 212 10.89 1.68 23.72
C SER A 212 9.86 2.35 22.80
N GLY A 213 10.26 3.15 21.83
CA GLY A 213 9.37 3.89 20.94
C GLY A 213 8.83 3.05 19.78
N ALA A 214 7.70 3.48 19.22
CA ALA A 214 7.19 2.96 17.95
C ALA A 214 7.96 3.59 16.79
N ILE A 215 8.54 2.76 15.93
CA ILE A 215 9.32 3.21 14.77
C ILE A 215 8.42 3.30 13.55
N THR A 216 8.38 4.46 12.92
CA THR A 216 7.65 4.68 11.66
C THR A 216 8.58 4.55 10.46
N LEU A 217 8.03 4.12 9.33
CA LEU A 217 8.78 4.12 8.05
C LEU A 217 9.05 5.55 7.59
N SER A 218 8.09 6.46 7.73
CA SER A 218 8.19 7.85 7.25
C SER A 218 9.40 8.58 7.84
N ALA A 219 9.76 8.31 9.10
CA ALA A 219 10.94 8.89 9.72
C ALA A 219 12.26 8.41 9.06
N ALA A 220 12.31 7.14 8.62
CA ALA A 220 13.45 6.64 7.86
C ALA A 220 13.47 7.20 6.44
N LEU A 221 12.31 7.30 5.78
CA LEU A 221 12.20 7.86 4.43
C LEU A 221 12.54 9.36 4.39
N ALA A 222 12.22 10.13 5.44
CA ALA A 222 12.63 11.52 5.55
C ALA A 222 14.16 11.68 5.61
N GLU A 223 14.83 10.75 6.26
CA GLU A 223 16.30 10.72 6.30
C GLU A 223 16.89 10.22 4.99
N LEU A 224 16.29 9.18 4.38
CA LEU A 224 16.65 8.64 3.07
C LEU A 224 16.67 9.75 2.00
N ALA A 225 15.62 10.57 1.93
CA ALA A 225 15.49 11.65 0.95
C ALA A 225 16.63 12.69 1.01
N ARG A 226 17.36 12.76 2.15
CA ARG A 226 18.53 13.65 2.33
C ARG A 226 19.83 12.97 1.91
N GLN A 227 19.88 11.65 1.88
CA GLN A 227 21.10 10.87 1.66
C GLN A 227 21.23 10.39 0.22
N GLU A 228 20.11 10.06 -0.43
CA GLU A 228 20.11 9.53 -1.79
C GLU A 228 18.93 10.07 -2.62
N GLN A 229 18.94 9.77 -3.93
CA GLN A 229 17.80 10.04 -4.78
C GLN A 229 16.61 9.20 -4.33
N TYR A 230 15.50 9.86 -4.06
CA TYR A 230 14.25 9.22 -3.69
C TYR A 230 13.11 9.80 -4.53
N LEU A 231 12.34 8.91 -5.16
CA LEU A 231 11.26 9.29 -6.07
C LEU A 231 9.89 8.97 -5.49
N ALA A 232 8.90 9.74 -5.92
CA ALA A 232 7.49 9.41 -5.75
C ALA A 232 6.85 9.26 -7.12
N LEU A 233 6.07 8.18 -7.30
CA LEU A 233 5.26 7.91 -8.48
C LEU A 233 3.80 8.10 -8.13
N GLU A 234 3.15 9.06 -8.78
CA GLU A 234 1.70 9.23 -8.69
C GLU A 234 1.01 8.05 -9.38
N ASP A 235 0.32 7.23 -8.60
CA ASP A 235 -0.39 6.07 -9.12
C ASP A 235 -1.75 6.48 -9.69
N THR A 236 -2.07 5.96 -10.87
CA THR A 236 -3.36 6.15 -11.55
C THR A 236 -4.42 5.13 -11.12
N GLY A 237 -4.01 4.08 -10.40
CA GLY A 237 -4.91 3.12 -9.78
C GLY A 237 -5.54 3.64 -8.49
N HIS A 238 -6.34 2.79 -7.88
CA HIS A 238 -7.00 3.07 -6.61
C HIS A 238 -6.48 2.13 -5.51
N ARG A 239 -6.26 2.72 -4.34
CA ARG A 239 -5.95 1.98 -3.12
C ARG A 239 -7.22 1.83 -2.30
N TYR A 240 -7.47 0.61 -1.83
CA TYR A 240 -8.57 0.28 -0.95
C TYR A 240 -8.02 -0.13 0.41
N ASP A 241 -8.24 0.69 1.42
CA ASP A 241 -7.94 0.41 2.84
C ASP A 241 -9.01 -0.54 3.36
N LEU A 242 -8.66 -1.79 3.58
CA LEU A 242 -9.59 -2.85 4.01
C LEU A 242 -10.06 -2.66 5.45
N GLY A 243 -9.29 -1.94 6.27
CA GLY A 243 -9.64 -1.58 7.64
C GLY A 243 -10.62 -0.40 7.74
N ALA A 244 -10.87 0.30 6.63
CA ALA A 244 -11.85 1.38 6.60
C ALA A 244 -13.29 0.84 6.70
N ARG A 245 -14.22 1.68 7.21
CA ARG A 245 -15.64 1.36 7.18
C ARG A 245 -16.05 1.08 5.72
N TYR A 246 -16.61 -0.09 5.45
CA TYR A 246 -16.93 -0.59 4.12
C TYR A 246 -15.71 -0.87 3.20
N GLY A 247 -14.48 -0.91 3.75
CA GLY A 247 -13.27 -1.12 2.97
C GLY A 247 -13.29 -2.43 2.17
N LEU A 248 -13.67 -3.54 2.79
CA LEU A 248 -13.81 -4.84 2.11
C LEU A 248 -14.88 -4.79 1.02
N LEU A 249 -16.03 -4.17 1.27
CA LEU A 249 -17.10 -4.05 0.27
C LEU A 249 -16.63 -3.25 -0.95
N THR A 250 -16.02 -2.09 -0.73
CA THR A 250 -15.55 -1.25 -1.83
C THR A 250 -14.40 -1.89 -2.61
N ALA A 251 -13.51 -2.61 -1.92
CA ALA A 251 -12.44 -3.38 -2.55
C ALA A 251 -13.00 -4.52 -3.41
N GLN A 252 -13.99 -5.28 -2.90
CA GLN A 252 -14.64 -6.34 -3.65
C GLN A 252 -15.33 -5.81 -4.91
N LEU A 253 -16.06 -4.71 -4.81
CA LEU A 253 -16.69 -4.07 -5.96
C LEU A 253 -15.66 -3.61 -6.99
N ALA A 254 -14.56 -3.00 -6.53
CA ALA A 254 -13.51 -2.54 -7.42
C ALA A 254 -12.81 -3.70 -8.14
N LEU A 255 -12.52 -4.80 -7.45
CA LEU A 255 -11.97 -6.02 -8.07
C LEU A 255 -12.92 -6.57 -9.12
N ALA A 256 -14.19 -6.72 -8.78
CA ALA A 256 -15.21 -7.28 -9.68
C ALA A 256 -15.41 -6.40 -10.93
N LEU A 257 -15.53 -5.08 -10.77
CA LEU A 257 -15.69 -4.12 -11.87
C LEU A 257 -14.47 -3.99 -12.78
N ASN A 258 -13.29 -4.45 -12.33
CA ASN A 258 -12.06 -4.51 -13.12
C ASN A 258 -11.70 -5.94 -13.57
N SER A 259 -12.61 -6.91 -13.41
CA SER A 259 -12.43 -8.31 -13.77
C SER A 259 -13.30 -8.71 -14.97
N ARG A 260 -13.17 -9.96 -15.37
CA ARG A 260 -14.06 -10.57 -16.37
C ARG A 260 -15.52 -10.64 -15.93
N ASP A 261 -15.80 -10.55 -14.63
CA ASP A 261 -17.13 -10.66 -14.02
C ASP A 261 -17.87 -9.30 -14.00
N ARG A 262 -17.29 -8.26 -14.62
CA ARG A 262 -17.76 -6.88 -14.59
C ARG A 262 -19.24 -6.74 -14.99
N ASP A 263 -19.64 -7.35 -16.09
CA ASP A 263 -20.98 -7.14 -16.65
C ASP A 263 -22.05 -7.83 -15.79
N GLU A 264 -21.75 -9.01 -15.25
CA GLU A 264 -22.61 -9.71 -14.28
C GLU A 264 -22.82 -8.89 -13.03
N VAL A 265 -21.72 -8.39 -12.44
CA VAL A 265 -21.78 -7.56 -11.21
C VAL A 265 -22.52 -6.26 -11.46
N LEU A 266 -22.33 -5.60 -12.60
CA LEU A 266 -23.07 -4.39 -12.95
C LEU A 266 -24.57 -4.66 -13.07
N THR A 267 -24.96 -5.77 -13.67
CA THR A 267 -26.36 -6.18 -13.79
C THR A 267 -26.99 -6.33 -12.41
N HIS A 268 -26.37 -7.12 -11.52
CA HIS A 268 -26.87 -7.31 -10.16
C HIS A 268 -26.94 -6.00 -9.34
N LEU A 269 -25.97 -5.10 -9.52
CA LEU A 269 -26.01 -3.78 -8.85
C LEU A 269 -27.18 -2.92 -9.35
N LEU A 270 -27.45 -2.92 -10.65
CA LEU A 270 -28.58 -2.18 -11.24
C LEU A 270 -29.93 -2.75 -10.78
N GLU A 271 -30.08 -4.06 -10.75
CA GLU A 271 -31.28 -4.74 -10.22
C GLU A 271 -31.51 -4.36 -8.75
N LEU A 272 -30.48 -4.45 -7.91
CA LEU A 272 -30.57 -4.08 -6.49
C LEU A 272 -30.99 -2.61 -6.28
N LEU A 273 -30.50 -1.70 -7.11
CA LEU A 273 -30.86 -0.28 -7.03
C LEU A 273 -32.30 -0.05 -7.49
N ALA A 274 -32.72 -0.70 -8.60
CA ALA A 274 -34.07 -0.58 -9.11
C ALA A 274 -35.14 -1.12 -8.12
N GLU A 275 -34.88 -2.25 -7.47
CA GLU A 275 -35.76 -2.79 -6.43
C GLU A 275 -35.94 -1.83 -5.26
N ARG A 276 -34.87 -1.12 -4.86
CA ARG A 276 -34.96 -0.14 -3.77
C ARG A 276 -35.75 1.11 -4.12
N GLU A 277 -35.65 1.59 -5.36
CA GLU A 277 -36.46 2.74 -5.80
C GLU A 277 -37.96 2.40 -5.84
N MET A 278 -38.32 1.17 -6.22
CA MET A 278 -39.71 0.71 -6.24
C MET A 278 -40.31 0.51 -4.83
N THR A 279 -39.46 0.24 -3.82
CA THR A 279 -39.89 0.01 -2.43
C THR A 279 -39.87 1.27 -1.56
N THR A 280 -39.36 2.40 -2.03
CA THR A 280 -39.44 3.68 -1.32
C THR A 280 -40.83 4.25 -1.52
N PRO A 281 -41.72 4.36 -0.47
CA PRO A 281 -43.01 5.02 -0.62
C PRO A 281 -42.74 6.45 -1.09
N SER A 282 -43.37 6.86 -2.20
CA SER A 282 -43.40 8.26 -2.58
C SER A 282 -43.89 9.03 -1.35
N ALA A 283 -43.07 9.92 -0.79
CA ALA A 283 -43.47 10.86 0.22
C ALA A 283 -44.61 11.70 -0.43
N GLY A 284 -45.84 11.22 -0.27
CA GLY A 284 -47.06 11.81 -0.77
C GLY A 284 -47.16 13.21 -0.22
N GLY A 285 -47.34 14.14 -1.13
CA GLY A 285 -47.66 15.51 -0.79
C GLY A 285 -48.82 15.54 0.13
N GLU A 286 -48.64 16.16 1.28
CA GLU A 286 -49.72 16.83 2.00
C GLU A 286 -49.61 18.31 1.69
N ARG A 287 -50.73 18.79 1.15
CA ARG A 287 -50.99 20.18 0.85
C ARG A 287 -51.25 20.98 2.12
#